data_c7ecb19dc8d766af40de94fae87f274b
#
_entry.id   c7ecb19dc8d766af40de94fae87f274b
#
_cell.length_a   1.000
_cell.length_b   1.000
_cell.length_c   1.000
_cell.angle_alpha   90.00
_cell.angle_beta   90.00
_cell.angle_gamma   90.00
#
_symmetry.space_group_name_H-M   'P 1'
#
loop_
_entity.id
_entity.type
_entity.pdbx_description
1 polymer ?
#
loop_
_entity_poly.entity_id
_entity_poly.type
_entity_poly.pdbx_seq_one_letter_code
_entity_poly.pdbx_strand_id
1 'polypeptide(L)'
;MSMFLNMTLSTWGDIGNIILGISSLFTAIVTAIVLCKQHKLQQKQHKLEQEKLKIQQMEHQPLFFFKRGKDHLAICNSGTKLNRPIEFAIGSMIYVQSSMFLPDGLKNFVYCCPINIYKECRCQEELDGVVAKCPFVEEDRTKLHDITSKIWNSLVHSKKLIPKLPYMTSVIVRESDLIAIKYQDVYHIDHTVYYLDSSPISEETYNKLDKIRQSVPAGIYSVDKVNLNNILGGILQFRFEKTW
;
A
#
# COMPACT_ATOMS: atom_id res chain seq x y z
N MET A 1 -47.68 -79.20 -15.60
CA MET A 1 -46.70 -78.95 -14.52
C MET A 1 -45.51 -78.10 -14.99
N SER A 2 -45.09 -78.02 -16.26
CA SER A 2 -43.98 -77.27 -16.81
C SER A 2 -44.22 -75.74 -16.89
N MET A 3 -45.47 -75.31 -17.00
CA MET A 3 -45.84 -73.88 -17.19
C MET A 3 -45.67 -73.07 -15.86
N PHE A 4 -45.91 -73.68 -14.71
CA PHE A 4 -45.74 -73.07 -13.39
C PHE A 4 -44.28 -72.90 -12.98
N LEU A 5 -43.43 -73.82 -13.42
CA LEU A 5 -41.96 -73.75 -13.15
C LEU A 5 -41.28 -72.62 -13.95
N ASN A 6 -41.72 -72.37 -15.19
CA ASN A 6 -41.20 -71.29 -16.01
C ASN A 6 -41.62 -69.90 -15.50
N MET A 7 -42.86 -69.75 -14.95
CA MET A 7 -43.31 -68.50 -14.33
C MET A 7 -42.51 -68.17 -13.05
N THR A 8 -42.13 -69.12 -12.24
CA THR A 8 -41.36 -68.90 -11.05
C THR A 8 -39.90 -68.52 -11.35
N LEU A 9 -39.29 -69.10 -12.38
CA LEU A 9 -37.93 -68.75 -12.79
C LEU A 9 -37.80 -67.34 -13.37
N SER A 10 -38.82 -66.87 -14.14
CA SER A 10 -38.83 -65.50 -14.67
C SER A 10 -38.98 -64.48 -13.55
N THR A 11 -39.88 -64.72 -12.59
CA THR A 11 -40.09 -63.84 -11.43
C THR A 11 -38.84 -63.73 -10.54
N TRP A 12 -38.06 -64.80 -10.34
CA TRP A 12 -36.80 -64.75 -9.64
C TRP A 12 -35.72 -63.95 -10.39
N GLY A 13 -35.70 -64.04 -11.73
CA GLY A 13 -34.82 -63.24 -12.59
C GLY A 13 -35.13 -61.76 -12.48
N ASP A 14 -36.42 -61.39 -12.50
CA ASP A 14 -36.86 -60.03 -12.38
C ASP A 14 -36.54 -59.42 -10.99
N ILE A 15 -36.72 -60.16 -9.92
CA ILE A 15 -36.31 -59.76 -8.56
C ILE A 15 -34.79 -59.58 -8.47
N GLY A 16 -34.03 -60.46 -9.06
CA GLY A 16 -32.56 -60.37 -9.13
C GLY A 16 -32.07 -59.07 -9.80
N ASN A 17 -32.71 -58.74 -10.95
CA ASN A 17 -32.41 -57.51 -11.69
C ASN A 17 -32.78 -56.24 -10.91
N ILE A 18 -33.89 -56.25 -10.17
CA ILE A 18 -34.30 -55.13 -9.32
C ILE A 18 -33.32 -54.94 -8.18
N ILE A 19 -32.88 -56.00 -7.52
CA ILE A 19 -31.86 -55.93 -6.43
C ILE A 19 -30.51 -55.40 -6.95
N LEU A 20 -30.09 -55.84 -8.11
CA LEU A 20 -28.86 -55.34 -8.76
C LEU A 20 -29.01 -53.86 -9.14
N GLY A 21 -30.14 -53.45 -9.65
CA GLY A 21 -30.41 -52.04 -9.98
C GLY A 21 -30.36 -51.14 -8.74
N ILE A 22 -30.99 -51.55 -7.64
CA ILE A 22 -30.98 -50.83 -6.38
C ILE A 22 -29.56 -50.74 -5.80
N SER A 23 -28.84 -51.85 -5.84
CA SER A 23 -27.43 -51.90 -5.36
C SER A 23 -26.51 -50.99 -6.16
N SER A 24 -26.64 -50.96 -7.50
CA SER A 24 -25.86 -50.06 -8.35
C SER A 24 -26.18 -48.58 -8.11
N LEU A 25 -27.47 -48.24 -7.92
CA LEU A 25 -27.88 -46.90 -7.59
C LEU A 25 -27.31 -46.44 -6.22
N PHE A 26 -27.39 -47.30 -5.23
CA PHE A 26 -26.83 -47.03 -3.91
C PHE A 26 -25.32 -46.79 -3.97
N THR A 27 -24.59 -47.62 -4.70
CA THR A 27 -23.14 -47.47 -4.91
C THR A 27 -22.82 -46.15 -5.62
N ALA A 28 -23.56 -45.77 -6.63
CA ALA A 28 -23.41 -44.51 -7.36
C ALA A 28 -23.59 -43.30 -6.41
N ILE A 29 -24.64 -43.33 -5.58
CA ILE A 29 -24.91 -42.25 -4.60
C ILE A 29 -23.75 -42.14 -3.58
N VAL A 30 -23.33 -43.24 -3.00
CA VAL A 30 -22.22 -43.24 -2.02
C VAL A 30 -20.95 -42.74 -2.68
N THR A 31 -20.62 -43.19 -3.88
CA THR A 31 -19.46 -42.72 -4.65
C THR A 31 -19.54 -41.20 -4.91
N ALA A 32 -20.70 -40.67 -5.32
CA ALA A 32 -20.88 -39.24 -5.52
C ALA A 32 -20.66 -38.43 -4.23
N ILE A 33 -21.16 -38.92 -3.10
CA ILE A 33 -20.96 -38.27 -1.79
C ILE A 33 -19.47 -38.27 -1.41
N VAL A 34 -18.77 -39.38 -1.62
CA VAL A 34 -17.33 -39.50 -1.32
C VAL A 34 -16.54 -38.54 -2.21
N LEU A 35 -16.82 -38.49 -3.51
CA LEU A 35 -16.17 -37.57 -4.46
C LEU A 35 -16.41 -36.09 -4.08
N CYS A 36 -17.64 -35.74 -3.70
CA CYS A 36 -17.94 -34.38 -3.23
C CYS A 36 -17.16 -34.03 -1.96
N LYS A 37 -17.02 -34.95 -1.01
CA LYS A 37 -16.23 -34.73 0.20
C LYS A 37 -14.72 -34.61 -0.12
N GLN A 38 -14.20 -35.46 -0.98
CA GLN A 38 -12.82 -35.39 -1.44
C GLN A 38 -12.51 -34.07 -2.13
N HIS A 39 -13.38 -33.62 -3.02
CA HIS A 39 -13.21 -32.32 -3.69
C HIS A 39 -13.18 -31.14 -2.71
N LYS A 40 -14.08 -31.13 -1.71
CA LYS A 40 -14.06 -30.11 -0.65
C LYS A 40 -12.78 -30.16 0.19
N LEU A 41 -12.25 -31.33 0.48
CA LEU A 41 -10.99 -31.50 1.19
C LEU A 41 -9.81 -30.99 0.37
N GLN A 42 -9.74 -31.32 -0.90
CA GLN A 42 -8.71 -30.81 -1.82
C GLN A 42 -8.74 -29.28 -1.93
N GLN A 43 -9.91 -28.67 -2.03
CA GLN A 43 -10.05 -27.22 -2.04
C GLN A 43 -9.54 -26.58 -0.73
N LYS A 44 -9.81 -27.20 0.43
CA LYS A 44 -9.28 -26.73 1.72
C LYS A 44 -7.76 -26.87 1.80
N GLN A 45 -7.22 -28.00 1.34
CA GLN A 45 -5.77 -28.21 1.29
C GLN A 45 -5.08 -27.19 0.40
N HIS A 46 -5.62 -26.96 -0.79
CA HIS A 46 -5.07 -25.95 -1.71
C HIS A 46 -5.07 -24.54 -1.13
N LYS A 47 -6.14 -24.14 -0.41
CA LYS A 47 -6.17 -22.87 0.31
C LYS A 47 -5.11 -22.77 1.40
N LEU A 48 -4.95 -23.83 2.20
CA LEU A 48 -3.93 -23.88 3.24
C LEU A 48 -2.51 -23.83 2.68
N GLU A 49 -2.26 -24.49 1.54
CA GLU A 49 -0.97 -24.41 0.84
C GLU A 49 -0.70 -22.99 0.33
N GLN A 50 -1.71 -22.34 -0.25
CA GLN A 50 -1.59 -20.94 -0.67
C GLN A 50 -1.33 -19.99 0.51
N GLU A 51 -1.98 -20.19 1.65
CA GLU A 51 -1.72 -19.43 2.87
C GLU A 51 -0.31 -19.66 3.41
N LYS A 52 0.15 -20.91 3.44
CA LYS A 52 1.53 -21.26 3.83
C LYS A 52 2.56 -20.61 2.92
N LEU A 53 2.33 -20.64 1.60
CA LEU A 53 3.21 -19.98 0.64
C LEU A 53 3.26 -18.47 0.86
N LYS A 54 2.11 -17.82 1.13
CA LYS A 54 2.06 -16.40 1.46
C LYS A 54 2.83 -16.07 2.74
N ILE A 55 2.68 -16.89 3.78
CA ILE A 55 3.42 -16.69 5.05
C ILE A 55 4.92 -16.84 4.80
N GLN A 56 5.35 -17.88 4.08
CA GLN A 56 6.75 -18.07 3.72
C GLN A 56 7.30 -16.91 2.89
N GLN A 57 6.51 -16.40 1.93
CA GLN A 57 6.90 -15.21 1.16
C GLN A 57 7.04 -13.98 2.05
N MET A 58 6.14 -13.78 3.03
CA MET A 58 6.24 -12.66 3.98
C MET A 58 7.49 -12.79 4.88
N GLU A 59 7.84 -13.99 5.33
CA GLU A 59 9.04 -14.23 6.14
C GLU A 59 10.34 -13.91 5.38
N HIS A 60 10.31 -14.00 4.06
CA HIS A 60 11.45 -13.74 3.18
C HIS A 60 11.42 -12.35 2.52
N GLN A 61 10.54 -11.44 2.98
CA GLN A 61 10.52 -10.08 2.45
C GLN A 61 11.52 -9.19 3.20
N PRO A 62 12.17 -8.25 2.50
CA PRO A 62 12.95 -7.21 3.14
C PRO A 62 12.04 -6.30 3.96
N LEU A 63 12.49 -5.89 5.13
CA LEU A 63 11.80 -4.95 6.00
C LEU A 63 12.57 -3.64 6.02
N PHE A 64 12.10 -2.67 5.26
CA PHE A 64 12.74 -1.37 5.20
C PHE A 64 12.32 -0.47 6.36
N PHE A 65 13.30 0.22 6.91
CA PHE A 65 13.09 1.27 7.89
C PHE A 65 14.10 2.41 7.64
N PHE A 66 13.81 3.57 8.21
CA PHE A 66 14.53 4.79 7.90
C PHE A 66 15.16 5.36 9.14
N LYS A 67 16.48 5.64 9.07
CA LYS A 67 17.23 6.32 10.14
C LYS A 67 17.65 7.69 9.64
N ARG A 68 17.19 8.72 10.32
CA ARG A 68 17.55 10.10 10.01
C ARG A 68 18.73 10.53 10.85
N GLY A 69 19.88 10.70 10.20
CA GLY A 69 21.11 11.26 10.79
C GLY A 69 21.11 12.78 10.76
N LYS A 70 22.26 13.39 11.09
CA LYS A 70 22.44 14.85 11.02
C LYS A 70 22.50 15.35 9.57
N ASP A 71 23.15 14.61 8.70
CA ASP A 71 23.51 14.98 7.33
C ASP A 71 22.97 14.01 6.25
N HIS A 72 22.25 12.98 6.66
CA HIS A 72 21.70 11.99 5.72
C HIS A 72 20.48 11.28 6.25
N LEU A 73 19.67 10.77 5.32
CA LEU A 73 18.67 9.73 5.55
C LEU A 73 19.26 8.39 5.14
N ALA A 74 19.33 7.44 6.07
CA ALA A 74 19.71 6.07 5.78
C ALA A 74 18.46 5.22 5.55
N ILE A 75 18.41 4.48 4.44
CA ILE A 75 17.45 3.43 4.18
C ILE A 75 18.09 2.13 4.67
N CYS A 76 17.44 1.48 5.60
CA CYS A 76 17.93 0.27 6.25
C CYS A 76 16.99 -0.90 5.94
N ASN A 77 17.56 -2.11 5.86
CA ASN A 77 16.83 -3.36 5.75
C ASN A 77 17.13 -4.22 6.99
N SER A 78 16.09 -4.66 7.70
CA SER A 78 16.21 -5.60 8.83
C SER A 78 15.68 -6.99 8.50
N GLY A 79 15.17 -7.18 7.28
CA GLY A 79 14.65 -8.45 6.80
C GLY A 79 15.67 -9.28 6.04
N THR A 80 15.20 -10.04 5.08
CA THR A 80 16.05 -10.88 4.24
C THR A 80 17.00 -10.05 3.39
N LYS A 81 18.24 -10.54 3.23
CA LYS A 81 19.25 -9.90 2.41
C LYS A 81 18.78 -9.75 0.96
N LEU A 82 19.05 -8.60 0.38
CA LEU A 82 18.67 -8.28 -0.99
C LEU A 82 19.64 -8.94 -1.99
N ASN A 83 19.11 -9.50 -3.05
CA ASN A 83 19.92 -10.13 -4.11
C ASN A 83 20.57 -9.12 -5.06
N ARG A 84 20.02 -7.92 -5.17
CA ARG A 84 20.48 -6.83 -6.05
C ARG A 84 20.42 -5.50 -5.35
N PRO A 85 21.17 -4.51 -5.85
CA PRO A 85 21.00 -3.13 -5.40
C PRO A 85 19.54 -2.72 -5.58
N ILE A 86 19.01 -2.00 -4.60
CA ILE A 86 17.69 -1.40 -4.69
C ILE A 86 17.72 -0.18 -5.61
N GLU A 87 16.63 0.02 -6.33
CA GLU A 87 16.33 1.29 -6.96
C GLU A 87 15.37 2.05 -6.05
N PHE A 88 15.60 3.33 -5.87
CA PHE A 88 14.67 4.13 -5.07
C PHE A 88 14.50 5.53 -5.63
N ALA A 89 13.30 6.06 -5.43
CA ALA A 89 12.97 7.45 -5.65
C ALA A 89 12.56 8.07 -4.32
N ILE A 90 13.15 9.21 -4.02
CA ILE A 90 12.81 9.99 -2.82
C ILE A 90 12.45 11.41 -3.25
N GLY A 91 11.34 11.90 -2.72
CA GLY A 91 10.88 13.26 -2.95
C GLY A 91 10.48 13.90 -1.64
N SER A 92 11.21 14.93 -1.21
CA SER A 92 10.82 15.72 -0.04
C SER A 92 9.75 16.73 -0.42
N MET A 93 8.91 17.05 0.53
CA MET A 93 7.81 18.01 0.35
C MET A 93 7.40 18.65 1.66
N ILE A 94 6.86 19.86 1.55
CA ILE A 94 6.00 20.39 2.62
C ILE A 94 4.62 19.78 2.40
N TYR A 95 4.21 18.96 3.36
CA TYR A 95 2.91 18.32 3.38
C TYR A 95 1.96 19.12 4.26
N VAL A 96 0.84 19.56 3.69
CA VAL A 96 -0.21 20.28 4.40
C VAL A 96 -1.51 19.51 4.26
N GLN A 97 -2.07 19.15 5.40
CA GLN A 97 -3.40 18.56 5.46
C GLN A 97 -4.30 19.48 6.29
N SER A 98 -5.50 19.75 5.81
CA SER A 98 -6.51 20.50 6.55
C SER A 98 -7.86 19.83 6.43
N SER A 99 -8.60 19.84 7.53
CA SER A 99 -9.99 19.38 7.58
C SER A 99 -10.91 20.58 7.77
N MET A 100 -12.00 20.63 7.02
CA MET A 100 -12.95 21.75 7.04
C MET A 100 -14.37 21.22 7.05
N PHE A 101 -15.24 21.85 7.84
CA PHE A 101 -16.67 21.64 7.74
C PHE A 101 -17.23 22.49 6.60
N LEU A 102 -17.80 21.81 5.61
CA LEU A 102 -18.58 22.41 4.52
C LEU A 102 -20.06 22.07 4.71
N PRO A 103 -20.99 22.73 4.01
CA PRO A 103 -22.43 22.44 4.12
C PRO A 103 -22.78 20.97 3.83
N ASP A 104 -21.97 20.28 3.04
CA ASP A 104 -22.09 18.88 2.66
C ASP A 104 -21.27 17.92 3.55
N GLY A 105 -20.67 18.40 4.65
CA GLY A 105 -19.95 17.60 5.65
C GLY A 105 -18.48 17.96 5.84
N LEU A 106 -17.78 17.10 6.60
CA LEU A 106 -16.34 17.26 6.83
C LEU A 106 -15.56 16.81 5.60
N LYS A 107 -14.71 17.69 5.07
CA LYS A 107 -13.81 17.39 3.95
C LYS A 107 -12.35 17.58 4.34
N ASN A 108 -11.52 16.70 3.81
CA ASN A 108 -10.06 16.75 3.98
C ASN A 108 -9.42 17.26 2.69
N PHE A 109 -8.47 18.17 2.85
CA PHE A 109 -7.68 18.73 1.77
C PHE A 109 -6.22 18.44 2.01
N VAL A 110 -5.52 18.05 0.94
CA VAL A 110 -4.08 17.81 0.97
C VAL A 110 -3.40 18.68 -0.07
N TYR A 111 -2.31 19.32 0.34
CA TYR A 111 -1.43 20.08 -0.52
C TYR A 111 0.01 19.60 -0.29
N CYS A 112 0.74 19.39 -1.37
CA CYS A 112 2.14 18.94 -1.32
C CYS A 112 2.98 19.95 -2.14
N CYS A 113 3.91 20.66 -1.48
CA CYS A 113 4.88 21.49 -2.15
C CYS A 113 6.20 20.74 -2.24
N PRO A 114 6.66 20.34 -3.44
CA PRO A 114 7.91 19.61 -3.59
C PRO A 114 9.10 20.50 -3.21
N ILE A 115 10.04 19.93 -2.46
CA ILE A 115 11.27 20.60 -2.06
C ILE A 115 12.44 19.64 -2.27
N ASN A 116 13.51 20.12 -2.87
CA ASN A 116 14.71 19.32 -3.05
C ASN A 116 15.69 19.62 -1.91
N ILE A 117 15.75 18.73 -0.93
CA ILE A 117 16.74 18.78 0.16
C ILE A 117 17.83 17.71 0.01
N TYR A 118 17.52 16.60 -0.67
CA TYR A 118 18.49 15.52 -0.84
C TYR A 118 19.41 15.80 -2.00
N LYS A 119 20.69 15.53 -1.77
CA LYS A 119 21.70 15.42 -2.82
C LYS A 119 21.55 14.05 -3.50
N GLU A 120 22.44 13.74 -4.43
CA GLU A 120 22.47 12.45 -5.09
C GLU A 120 22.52 11.32 -4.06
N CYS A 121 21.45 10.54 -4.02
CA CYS A 121 21.33 9.40 -3.15
C CYS A 121 22.12 8.22 -3.75
N ARG A 122 22.83 7.47 -2.91
CA ARG A 122 23.65 6.35 -3.36
C ARG A 122 23.22 5.07 -2.72
N CYS A 123 22.96 4.07 -3.55
CA CYS A 123 22.84 2.69 -3.09
C CYS A 123 24.21 2.22 -2.59
N GLN A 124 24.21 1.45 -1.54
CA GLN A 124 25.40 0.82 -0.98
C GLN A 124 25.20 -0.69 -0.98
N GLU A 125 26.29 -1.44 -1.03
CA GLU A 125 26.23 -2.85 -0.62
C GLU A 125 25.75 -2.86 0.85
N GLU A 126 24.85 -3.79 1.15
CA GLU A 126 24.22 -3.91 2.46
C GLU A 126 25.30 -4.16 3.53
N LEU A 127 25.70 -3.10 4.20
CA LEU A 127 26.62 -3.12 5.33
C LEU A 127 25.86 -2.69 6.58
N ASP A 128 25.87 -3.50 7.62
CA ASP A 128 25.14 -3.26 8.88
C ASP A 128 23.63 -2.95 8.67
N GLY A 129 23.04 -3.57 7.65
CA GLY A 129 21.65 -3.36 7.28
C GLY A 129 21.36 -2.04 6.56
N VAL A 130 22.34 -1.19 6.28
CA VAL A 130 22.16 0.04 5.50
C VAL A 130 22.28 -0.29 4.01
N VAL A 131 21.23 -0.02 3.24
CA VAL A 131 21.16 -0.30 1.80
C VAL A 131 21.28 0.94 0.93
N ALA A 132 20.99 2.11 1.48
CA ALA A 132 21.21 3.38 0.79
C ALA A 132 21.40 4.54 1.77
N LYS A 133 22.12 5.57 1.31
CA LYS A 133 22.27 6.85 2.02
C LYS A 133 21.93 8.00 1.11
N CYS A 134 21.05 8.88 1.59
CA CYS A 134 20.58 10.07 0.91
C CYS A 134 21.08 11.29 1.69
N PRO A 135 22.22 11.87 1.29
CA PRO A 135 22.79 13.01 2.00
C PRO A 135 21.95 14.27 1.81
N PHE A 136 21.87 15.11 2.83
CA PHE A 136 21.27 16.44 2.81
C PHE A 136 22.12 17.41 3.60
N VAL A 137 21.85 18.71 3.46
CA VAL A 137 22.51 19.76 4.24
C VAL A 137 21.67 20.05 5.48
N GLU A 138 22.25 19.98 6.66
CA GLU A 138 21.54 20.20 7.94
C GLU A 138 20.89 21.60 7.99
N GLU A 139 21.60 22.61 7.43
CA GLU A 139 21.07 23.98 7.34
C GLU A 139 19.80 24.08 6.50
N ASP A 140 19.73 23.35 5.36
CA ASP A 140 18.55 23.34 4.48
C ASP A 140 17.37 22.74 5.21
N ARG A 141 17.60 21.72 6.01
CA ARG A 141 16.57 21.10 6.83
C ARG A 141 16.07 22.02 7.93
N THR A 142 16.97 22.73 8.61
CA THR A 142 16.61 23.72 9.63
C THR A 142 15.76 24.83 9.01
N LYS A 143 16.16 25.34 7.84
CA LYS A 143 15.37 26.32 7.09
C LYS A 143 14.00 25.80 6.71
N LEU A 144 13.92 24.53 6.28
CA LEU A 144 12.65 23.88 5.92
C LEU A 144 11.71 23.77 7.12
N HIS A 145 12.26 23.42 8.29
CA HIS A 145 11.51 23.40 9.54
C HIS A 145 10.95 24.79 9.92
N ASP A 146 11.77 25.83 9.77
CA ASP A 146 11.34 27.21 10.00
C ASP A 146 10.23 27.64 9.04
N ILE A 147 10.32 27.23 7.76
CA ILE A 147 9.30 27.51 6.75
C ILE A 147 7.99 26.80 7.10
N THR A 148 8.04 25.51 7.47
CA THR A 148 6.83 24.76 7.85
C THR A 148 6.17 25.37 9.08
N SER A 149 6.94 25.79 10.05
CA SER A 149 6.44 26.50 11.25
C SER A 149 5.78 27.84 10.90
N LYS A 150 6.37 28.61 9.99
CA LYS A 150 5.78 29.87 9.50
C LYS A 150 4.47 29.64 8.73
N ILE A 151 4.41 28.59 7.90
CA ILE A 151 3.18 28.21 7.18
C ILE A 151 2.10 27.83 8.20
N TRP A 152 2.43 26.98 9.18
CA TRP A 152 1.49 26.58 10.21
C TRP A 152 0.94 27.77 10.98
N ASN A 153 1.81 28.65 11.46
CA ASN A 153 1.43 29.88 12.15
C ASN A 153 0.52 30.77 11.29
N SER A 154 0.86 30.93 10.01
CA SER A 154 0.05 31.73 9.08
C SER A 154 -1.33 31.12 8.84
N LEU A 155 -1.44 29.79 8.76
CA LEU A 155 -2.72 29.11 8.57
C LEU A 155 -3.59 29.10 9.83
N VAL A 156 -2.99 28.96 11.02
CA VAL A 156 -3.73 28.91 12.30
C VAL A 156 -4.14 30.30 12.76
N HIS A 157 -3.27 31.29 12.62
CA HIS A 157 -3.52 32.63 13.13
C HIS A 157 -4.14 33.57 12.11
N SER A 158 -4.22 33.19 10.83
CA SER A 158 -4.75 34.05 9.77
C SER A 158 -6.29 34.12 9.74
N LYS A 159 -6.93 34.20 10.89
CA LYS A 159 -8.33 34.70 10.96
C LYS A 159 -8.53 35.99 10.19
N LYS A 160 -7.46 36.74 9.91
CA LYS A 160 -7.48 38.00 9.11
C LYS A 160 -7.37 37.78 7.61
N LEU A 161 -6.74 36.69 7.14
CA LEU A 161 -6.54 36.43 5.70
C LEU A 161 -7.73 35.76 5.02
N ILE A 162 -8.66 35.17 5.78
CA ILE A 162 -9.75 34.40 5.22
C ILE A 162 -11.07 34.67 5.97
N PRO A 163 -11.66 35.85 5.80
CA PRO A 163 -12.96 36.19 6.46
C PRO A 163 -14.13 35.36 5.93
N LYS A 164 -13.94 34.51 4.92
CA LYS A 164 -14.98 33.69 4.26
C LYS A 164 -14.74 32.19 4.32
N LEU A 165 -13.71 31.70 5.02
CA LEU A 165 -13.49 30.25 5.11
C LEU A 165 -14.37 29.62 6.19
N PRO A 166 -15.11 28.58 5.83
CA PRO A 166 -15.80 27.76 6.82
C PRO A 166 -14.80 27.19 7.83
N TYR A 167 -15.26 26.90 9.02
CA TYR A 167 -14.47 26.52 10.18
C TYR A 167 -13.45 25.43 9.87
N MET A 168 -12.17 25.77 9.90
CA MET A 168 -11.07 24.84 9.84
C MET A 168 -10.98 24.10 11.17
N THR A 169 -11.15 22.78 11.17
CA THR A 169 -11.14 21.95 12.37
C THR A 169 -9.76 21.47 12.73
N SER A 170 -8.91 21.23 11.73
CA SER A 170 -7.53 20.81 11.95
C SER A 170 -6.62 21.27 10.80
N VAL A 171 -5.36 21.55 11.13
CA VAL A 171 -4.29 21.80 10.17
C VAL A 171 -3.05 21.10 10.62
N ILE A 172 -2.50 20.28 9.73
CA ILE A 172 -1.20 19.65 9.88
C ILE A 172 -0.29 20.22 8.81
N VAL A 173 0.85 20.78 9.23
CA VAL A 173 1.93 21.19 8.32
C VAL A 173 3.20 20.51 8.79
N ARG A 174 3.83 19.76 7.90
CA ARG A 174 5.06 19.06 8.22
C ARG A 174 5.94 18.88 6.98
N GLU A 175 7.22 18.72 7.20
CA GLU A 175 8.10 18.14 6.21
C GLU A 175 7.82 16.63 6.12
N SER A 176 7.74 16.12 4.90
CA SER A 176 7.50 14.70 4.64
C SER A 176 8.31 14.22 3.45
N ASP A 177 8.72 12.96 3.52
CA ASP A 177 9.43 12.27 2.46
C ASP A 177 8.51 11.23 1.83
N LEU A 178 8.31 11.34 0.52
CA LEU A 178 7.60 10.35 -0.29
C LEU A 178 8.64 9.45 -0.92
N ILE A 179 8.64 8.17 -0.57
CA ILE A 179 9.69 7.22 -0.94
C ILE A 179 9.07 6.03 -1.67
N ALA A 180 9.65 5.67 -2.81
CA ALA A 180 9.39 4.41 -3.50
C ALA A 180 10.69 3.60 -3.54
N ILE A 181 10.63 2.33 -3.14
CA ILE A 181 11.76 1.40 -3.14
C ILE A 181 11.39 0.23 -4.02
N LYS A 182 12.17 0.04 -5.10
CA LYS A 182 12.06 -1.12 -5.98
C LYS A 182 13.19 -2.09 -5.65
N TYR A 183 12.84 -3.34 -5.43
CA TYR A 183 13.80 -4.39 -5.10
C TYR A 183 13.37 -5.72 -5.72
N GLN A 184 14.31 -6.65 -5.79
CA GLN A 184 14.06 -8.01 -6.21
C GLN A 184 14.18 -8.95 -5.00
N ASP A 185 13.16 -9.77 -4.80
CA ASP A 185 13.16 -10.76 -3.73
C ASP A 185 14.07 -11.96 -4.02
N VAL A 186 14.14 -12.90 -3.07
CA VAL A 186 14.96 -14.12 -3.19
C VAL A 186 14.52 -15.05 -4.33
N TYR A 187 13.30 -14.87 -4.84
CA TYR A 187 12.73 -15.61 -5.96
C TYR A 187 12.88 -14.86 -7.30
N HIS A 188 13.65 -13.79 -7.32
CA HIS A 188 13.86 -12.92 -8.48
C HIS A 188 12.58 -12.21 -8.98
N ILE A 189 11.61 -12.00 -8.10
CA ILE A 189 10.40 -11.25 -8.42
C ILE A 189 10.61 -9.78 -8.04
N ASP A 190 10.29 -8.88 -8.97
CA ASP A 190 10.38 -7.44 -8.74
C ASP A 190 9.19 -6.95 -7.89
N HIS A 191 9.51 -6.20 -6.86
CA HIS A 191 8.53 -5.57 -5.97
C HIS A 191 8.80 -4.08 -5.86
N THR A 192 7.73 -3.32 -5.63
CA THR A 192 7.85 -1.90 -5.28
C THR A 192 7.04 -1.65 -4.01
N VAL A 193 7.66 -1.01 -3.04
CA VAL A 193 7.03 -0.60 -1.78
C VAL A 193 7.11 0.90 -1.62
N TYR A 194 6.08 1.47 -1.00
CA TYR A 194 5.89 2.90 -0.93
C TYR A 194 5.76 3.35 0.52
N TYR A 195 6.37 4.49 0.83
CA TYR A 195 6.35 5.07 2.17
C TYR A 195 6.08 6.57 2.12
N LEU A 196 5.35 7.04 3.11
CA LEU A 196 5.27 8.45 3.47
C LEU A 196 5.97 8.60 4.83
N ASP A 197 7.12 9.25 4.84
CA ASP A 197 8.06 9.24 5.95
C ASP A 197 8.51 7.80 6.27
N SER A 198 8.17 7.30 7.46
CA SER A 198 8.46 5.93 7.89
C SER A 198 7.25 5.00 7.81
N SER A 199 6.10 5.49 7.35
CA SER A 199 4.85 4.73 7.32
C SER A 199 4.63 4.13 5.93
N PRO A 200 4.41 2.81 5.82
CA PRO A 200 4.07 2.20 4.55
C PRO A 200 2.70 2.71 4.06
N ILE A 201 2.61 2.97 2.76
CA ILE A 201 1.38 3.42 2.10
C ILE A 201 1.09 2.55 0.88
N SER A 202 -0.17 2.57 0.41
CA SER A 202 -0.54 1.87 -0.81
C SER A 202 0.00 2.59 -2.05
N GLU A 203 0.19 1.85 -3.14
CA GLU A 203 0.56 2.41 -4.45
C GLU A 203 -0.44 3.49 -4.89
N GLU A 204 -1.72 3.27 -4.67
CA GLU A 204 -2.76 4.25 -4.99
C GLU A 204 -2.54 5.57 -4.25
N THR A 205 -2.24 5.49 -2.94
CA THR A 205 -1.95 6.67 -2.12
C THR A 205 -0.68 7.36 -2.58
N TYR A 206 0.38 6.60 -2.88
CA TYR A 206 1.62 7.14 -3.43
C TYR A 206 1.37 7.90 -4.72
N ASN A 207 0.71 7.29 -5.68
CA ASN A 207 0.41 7.89 -6.98
C ASN A 207 -0.44 9.16 -6.85
N LYS A 208 -1.40 9.20 -5.93
CA LYS A 208 -2.18 10.40 -5.63
C LYS A 208 -1.31 11.53 -5.09
N LEU A 209 -0.45 11.25 -4.10
CA LEU A 209 0.44 12.24 -3.50
C LEU A 209 1.48 12.73 -4.51
N ASP A 210 2.07 11.84 -5.28
CA ASP A 210 3.06 12.19 -6.31
C ASP A 210 2.44 13.05 -7.43
N LYS A 211 1.21 12.74 -7.84
CA LYS A 211 0.46 13.56 -8.80
C LYS A 211 0.17 14.96 -8.25
N ILE A 212 -0.20 15.08 -6.97
CA ILE A 212 -0.39 16.38 -6.34
C ILE A 212 0.95 17.13 -6.29
N ARG A 213 2.02 16.48 -5.87
CA ARG A 213 3.37 17.03 -5.83
C ARG A 213 3.83 17.53 -7.20
N GLN A 214 3.60 16.78 -8.27
CA GLN A 214 3.95 17.16 -9.64
C GLN A 214 3.04 18.25 -10.24
N SER A 215 1.81 18.38 -9.76
CA SER A 215 0.84 19.36 -10.27
C SER A 215 1.05 20.77 -9.74
N VAL A 216 1.98 20.97 -8.81
CA VAL A 216 2.33 22.30 -8.30
C VAL A 216 3.14 23.06 -9.35
N PRO A 217 2.70 24.26 -9.80
CA PRO A 217 3.28 24.95 -10.97
C PRO A 217 4.76 25.31 -10.84
N ALA A 218 5.27 25.32 -9.66
CA ALA A 218 6.58 25.88 -9.37
C ALA A 218 7.74 24.86 -9.41
N GLY A 219 7.48 23.60 -9.74
CA GLY A 219 8.53 22.57 -9.83
C GLY A 219 9.17 22.23 -8.47
N ILE A 220 10.34 21.62 -8.51
CA ILE A 220 11.11 21.27 -7.31
C ILE A 220 11.85 22.51 -6.83
N TYR A 221 11.48 23.01 -5.65
CA TYR A 221 12.14 24.18 -5.06
C TYR A 221 13.43 23.79 -4.34
N SER A 222 14.48 24.55 -4.58
CA SER A 222 15.56 24.66 -3.59
C SER A 222 15.03 25.38 -2.35
N VAL A 223 15.42 24.93 -1.17
CA VAL A 223 14.99 25.54 0.11
C VAL A 223 15.24 27.04 0.15
N ASP A 224 16.36 27.49 -0.42
CA ASP A 224 16.72 28.93 -0.48
C ASP A 224 15.79 29.77 -1.38
N LYS A 225 15.06 29.13 -2.30
CA LYS A 225 14.15 29.79 -3.23
C LYS A 225 12.67 29.74 -2.80
N VAL A 226 12.39 29.12 -1.65
CA VAL A 226 11.03 28.97 -1.17
C VAL A 226 10.44 30.31 -0.80
N ASN A 227 9.38 30.70 -1.48
CA ASN A 227 8.61 31.90 -1.16
C ASN A 227 7.33 31.51 -0.40
N LEU A 228 7.26 31.93 0.87
CA LEU A 228 6.13 31.65 1.75
C LEU A 228 4.79 32.08 1.15
N ASN A 229 4.74 33.27 0.51
CA ASN A 229 3.50 33.79 -0.08
C ASN A 229 3.02 32.93 -1.25
N ASN A 230 3.97 32.38 -2.05
CA ASN A 230 3.61 31.48 -3.16
C ASN A 230 3.04 30.16 -2.64
N ILE A 231 3.62 29.61 -1.56
CA ILE A 231 3.11 28.40 -0.93
C ILE A 231 1.72 28.65 -0.33
N LEU A 232 1.55 29.73 0.43
CA LEU A 232 0.25 30.08 1.01
C LEU A 232 -0.79 30.32 -0.08
N GLY A 233 -0.43 31.03 -1.16
CA GLY A 233 -1.29 31.21 -2.34
C GLY A 233 -1.70 29.89 -2.97
N GLY A 234 -0.73 28.98 -3.17
CA GLY A 234 -0.98 27.63 -3.69
C GLY A 234 -1.90 26.79 -2.78
N ILE A 235 -1.67 26.83 -1.46
CA ILE A 235 -2.53 26.13 -0.49
C ILE A 235 -3.96 26.65 -0.56
N LEU A 236 -4.14 27.96 -0.68
CA LEU A 236 -5.45 28.60 -0.76
C LEU A 236 -6.16 28.26 -2.08
N GLN A 237 -5.43 28.27 -3.19
CA GLN A 237 -5.97 27.94 -4.51
C GLN A 237 -6.36 26.44 -4.60
N PHE A 238 -5.54 25.55 -4.05
CA PHE A 238 -5.83 24.10 -4.02
C PHE A 238 -7.03 23.72 -3.13
N ARG A 239 -7.34 24.53 -2.13
CA ARG A 239 -8.50 24.30 -1.24
C ARG A 239 -9.83 24.26 -1.96
N PHE A 240 -9.95 24.96 -3.07
CA PHE A 240 -11.21 25.08 -3.79
C PHE A 240 -11.41 24.05 -4.90
N GLU A 241 -10.34 23.34 -5.29
CA GLU A 241 -10.39 22.51 -6.51
C GLU A 241 -10.38 21.00 -6.29
N LYS A 242 -9.98 20.48 -5.14
CA LYS A 242 -9.83 19.01 -4.97
C LYS A 242 -10.28 18.51 -3.61
N THR A 243 -11.48 17.94 -3.59
CA THR A 243 -11.96 17.04 -2.51
C THR A 243 -11.48 15.61 -2.78
N TRP A 244 -11.04 14.94 -1.72
CA TRP A 244 -10.71 13.50 -1.72
C TRP A 244 -11.96 12.68 -1.42
#